data_19848a24799ce03019d7ae9538559300
#
_entry.id   19848a24799ce03019d7ae9538559300
#
_cell.length_a   1.000
_cell.length_b   1.000
_cell.length_c   1.000
_cell.angle_alpha   90.00
_cell.angle_beta   90.00
_cell.angle_gamma   90.00
#
_symmetry.space_group_name_H-M   'P 1'
#
loop_
_entity.id
_entity.type
_entity.pdbx_description
1 polymer ?
#
loop_
_entity_poly.entity_id
_entity_poly.type
_entity_poly.pdbx_seq_one_letter_code
_entity_poly.pdbx_strand_id
1 'polypeptide(L)'
;MAMSASSQKEREELRVALRSGIFAKAPRQAKLLEYVCNEYFEGRSDQIKEYNLATEVLGRTADFDQNRDAIVRVEVHRLRHKLKEYYEAEGAGHTFRIVIDPGHYVPRFVPQEEALSLEAHGNSGSPPAPEPKIEPSAPTGAAIPTEPKPAAGFRILLVGLAGLGLIVVAAAISLRWWRHPEPMAQRSPAASETPSAAFPLPTGSINPVRILCGYAKDMYIDRDGNAWQGDRYYSGGEARSQPRQFISRAADMTLFEAFRAGDFSYNIPLKPGNYELHLYFVETHYGPGTLSGGGETSRLFNILMNGKPLLKIFDIIKDAGGNNVADARVFKNVTPAPDGYLHFKFEPLTDVPTLSALEIEPAPPGRINPIRIVVRDHSYTDHAGNVWRPDRYYSGGQLAVHITHIPVSRTPDPDLYSTERYGYFSYAIPVAPGKYRATLRFAETYWGVQNRYPSLPDQNGSLEGGAGSRIFDVYCNGVALLRNFDIFKEAGGALSAVDKTFHNLEPDAEGKLMLTFVPVKDYASVNAIEVVDESQ
;
A
#
# COMPACT_ATOMS: atom_id res chain seq x y z
N MET A 1 45.40 13.19 5.89
CA MET A 1 45.09 12.92 7.30
C MET A 1 44.94 11.43 7.51
N ALA A 2 45.68 10.79 8.40
CA ALA A 2 45.55 9.38 8.70
C ALA A 2 44.17 9.17 9.39
N MET A 3 43.30 8.32 8.81
CA MET A 3 42.05 7.93 9.45
C MET A 3 42.34 7.23 10.79
N SER A 4 41.55 7.53 11.84
CA SER A 4 41.70 6.84 13.11
C SER A 4 41.36 5.36 12.97
N ALA A 5 42.01 4.49 13.76
CA ALA A 5 41.74 3.04 13.74
C ALA A 5 40.24 2.72 14.08
N SER A 6 39.58 3.60 14.82
CA SER A 6 38.13 3.51 15.11
C SER A 6 37.28 3.70 13.86
N SER A 7 37.54 4.77 13.09
CA SER A 7 36.78 5.07 11.87
C SER A 7 36.91 3.97 10.80
N GLN A 8 38.02 3.24 10.79
CA GLN A 8 38.19 2.11 9.86
C GLN A 8 37.35 0.92 10.28
N LYS A 9 37.19 0.62 11.57
CA LYS A 9 36.33 -0.44 12.08
C LYS A 9 34.86 -0.14 11.86
N GLU A 10 34.46 1.10 12.05
CA GLU A 10 33.08 1.57 11.81
C GLU A 10 32.67 1.42 10.34
N ARG A 11 33.57 1.77 9.41
CA ARG A 11 33.34 1.58 7.96
C ARG A 11 33.27 0.10 7.57
N GLU A 12 34.08 -0.74 8.20
CA GLU A 12 34.06 -2.18 7.97
C GLU A 12 32.75 -2.79 8.47
N GLU A 13 32.25 -2.37 9.64
CA GLU A 13 30.95 -2.80 10.17
C GLU A 13 29.81 -2.48 9.19
N LEU A 14 29.76 -1.25 8.67
CA LEU A 14 28.78 -0.88 7.65
C LEU A 14 28.89 -1.78 6.42
N ARG A 15 30.09 -2.04 5.94
CA ARG A 15 30.32 -2.85 4.74
C ARG A 15 29.84 -4.29 4.92
N VAL A 16 30.06 -4.87 6.09
CA VAL A 16 29.62 -6.24 6.40
C VAL A 16 28.10 -6.28 6.54
N ALA A 17 27.49 -5.32 7.24
CA ALA A 17 26.05 -5.22 7.37
C ALA A 17 25.35 -5.13 6.00
N LEU A 18 25.81 -4.27 5.09
CA LEU A 18 25.23 -4.10 3.75
C LEU A 18 25.34 -5.35 2.86
N ARG A 19 26.33 -6.22 3.12
CA ARG A 19 26.51 -7.49 2.40
C ARG A 19 25.73 -8.66 2.98
N SER A 20 25.10 -8.51 4.13
CA SER A 20 24.31 -9.54 4.78
C SER A 20 23.08 -9.94 3.96
N GLY A 21 22.61 -11.16 4.14
CA GLY A 21 21.38 -11.66 3.52
C GLY A 21 20.14 -10.87 3.93
N ILE A 22 20.16 -10.27 5.12
CA ILE A 22 19.07 -9.43 5.65
C ILE A 22 18.95 -8.12 4.88
N PHE A 23 20.07 -7.39 4.66
CA PHE A 23 20.07 -6.15 3.90
C PHE A 23 20.00 -6.36 2.39
N ALA A 24 20.49 -7.48 1.87
CA ALA A 24 20.31 -7.86 0.45
C ALA A 24 18.83 -7.99 0.07
N LYS A 25 17.97 -8.40 1.00
CA LYS A 25 16.50 -8.50 0.82
C LYS A 25 15.77 -7.17 1.10
N ALA A 26 16.47 -6.13 1.52
CA ALA A 26 15.91 -4.84 1.91
C ALA A 26 16.67 -3.66 1.26
N PRO A 27 16.66 -3.54 -0.08
CA PRO A 27 17.53 -2.59 -0.80
C PRO A 27 17.28 -1.12 -0.45
N ARG A 28 16.05 -0.75 -0.11
CA ARG A 28 15.73 0.63 0.31
C ARG A 28 16.35 0.96 1.67
N GLN A 29 16.28 0.03 2.63
CA GLN A 29 16.90 0.18 3.94
C GLN A 29 18.44 0.13 3.84
N ALA A 30 18.98 -0.68 2.95
CA ALA A 30 20.41 -0.72 2.66
C ALA A 30 20.91 0.64 2.13
N LYS A 31 20.21 1.22 1.14
CA LYS A 31 20.52 2.54 0.59
C LYS A 31 20.43 3.65 1.66
N LEU A 32 19.41 3.59 2.52
CA LEU A 32 19.24 4.55 3.61
C LEU A 32 20.34 4.44 4.66
N LEU A 33 20.70 3.20 5.06
CA LEU A 33 21.81 2.94 5.97
C LEU A 33 23.14 3.45 5.41
N GLU A 34 23.41 3.14 4.14
CA GLU A 34 24.61 3.56 3.44
C GLU A 34 24.74 5.10 3.42
N TYR A 35 23.65 5.79 3.08
CA TYR A 35 23.63 7.25 3.05
C TYR A 35 23.92 7.87 4.43
N VAL A 36 23.17 7.50 5.47
CA VAL A 36 23.35 8.12 6.79
C VAL A 36 24.73 7.84 7.39
N CYS A 37 25.28 6.64 7.15
CA CYS A 37 26.62 6.32 7.61
C CYS A 37 27.71 7.06 6.80
N ASN A 38 27.54 7.24 5.48
CA ASN A 38 28.49 8.00 4.68
C ASN A 38 28.52 9.47 5.07
N GLU A 39 27.36 10.11 5.25
CA GLU A 39 27.26 11.49 5.74
C GLU A 39 27.93 11.65 7.13
N TYR A 40 27.71 10.68 8.03
CA TYR A 40 28.37 10.63 9.33
C TYR A 40 29.91 10.54 9.20
N PHE A 41 30.41 9.64 8.33
CA PHE A 41 31.86 9.46 8.14
C PHE A 41 32.55 10.66 7.47
N GLU A 42 31.82 11.46 6.74
CA GLU A 42 32.30 12.67 6.09
C GLU A 42 32.16 13.92 6.98
N GLY A 43 31.67 13.73 8.22
CA GLY A 43 31.50 14.82 9.18
C GLY A 43 30.33 15.76 8.85
N ARG A 44 29.40 15.30 7.98
CA ARG A 44 28.22 16.07 7.57
C ARG A 44 26.95 15.62 8.29
N SER A 45 27.04 15.27 9.56
CA SER A 45 25.88 14.82 10.35
C SER A 45 24.75 15.86 10.41
N ASP A 46 25.05 17.13 10.19
CA ASP A 46 24.08 18.22 10.04
C ASP A 46 23.23 18.11 8.76
N GLN A 47 23.67 17.34 7.76
CA GLN A 47 22.92 17.04 6.53
C GLN A 47 21.97 15.85 6.69
N ILE A 48 22.09 15.06 7.75
CA ILE A 48 21.20 13.93 8.04
C ILE A 48 19.88 14.45 8.62
N LYS A 49 19.10 15.13 7.77
CA LYS A 49 17.79 15.71 8.09
C LYS A 49 16.69 15.05 7.29
N GLU A 50 15.48 15.12 7.79
CA GLU A 50 14.30 14.50 7.17
C GLU A 50 14.14 14.93 5.71
N TYR A 51 14.35 16.21 5.39
CA TYR A 51 14.27 16.73 4.02
C TYR A 51 15.31 16.09 3.09
N ASN A 52 16.58 16.02 3.49
CA ASN A 52 17.63 15.45 2.64
C ASN A 52 17.44 13.94 2.45
N LEU A 53 17.04 13.22 3.50
CA LEU A 53 16.71 11.80 3.40
C LEU A 53 15.53 11.55 2.44
N ALA A 54 14.53 12.43 2.44
CA ALA A 54 13.39 12.33 1.55
C ALA A 54 13.80 12.54 0.09
N THR A 55 14.56 13.60 -0.21
CA THR A 55 14.87 14.00 -1.58
C THR A 55 16.02 13.20 -2.17
N GLU A 56 17.09 12.95 -1.42
CA GLU A 56 18.31 12.31 -1.95
C GLU A 56 18.26 10.78 -1.91
N VAL A 57 17.56 10.21 -0.91
CA VAL A 57 17.51 8.75 -0.72
C VAL A 57 16.20 8.14 -1.17
N LEU A 58 15.07 8.78 -0.80
CA LEU A 58 13.73 8.23 -0.99
C LEU A 58 13.02 8.75 -2.24
N GLY A 59 13.70 9.60 -3.05
CA GLY A 59 13.21 10.06 -4.36
C GLY A 59 12.02 11.02 -4.29
N ARG A 60 11.88 11.77 -3.18
CA ARG A 60 10.88 12.83 -3.09
C ARG A 60 11.33 14.06 -3.87
N THR A 61 10.37 14.82 -4.34
CA THR A 61 10.59 16.08 -5.06
C THR A 61 10.98 17.22 -4.11
N ALA A 62 11.49 18.32 -4.63
CA ALA A 62 11.98 19.45 -3.84
C ALA A 62 10.88 20.18 -3.03
N ASP A 63 9.61 19.91 -3.31
CA ASP A 63 8.45 20.38 -2.56
C ASP A 63 8.06 19.49 -1.37
N PHE A 64 8.93 18.52 -1.01
CA PHE A 64 8.74 17.66 0.14
C PHE A 64 8.50 18.45 1.42
N ASP A 65 7.36 18.21 2.07
CA ASP A 65 7.00 18.79 3.36
C ASP A 65 7.01 17.71 4.44
N GLN A 66 7.98 17.77 5.34
CA GLN A 66 8.15 16.84 6.47
C GLN A 66 6.95 16.83 7.45
N ASN A 67 6.07 17.84 7.40
CA ASN A 67 4.85 17.88 8.22
C ASN A 67 3.70 17.14 7.54
N ARG A 68 3.78 16.94 6.24
CA ARG A 68 2.76 16.28 5.42
C ARG A 68 3.13 14.85 5.03
N ASP A 69 4.41 14.57 4.77
CA ASP A 69 4.87 13.24 4.35
C ASP A 69 5.80 12.62 5.40
N ALA A 70 5.34 11.59 6.08
CA ALA A 70 6.09 10.88 7.12
C ALA A 70 7.04 9.80 6.56
N ILE A 71 7.30 9.76 5.25
CA ILE A 71 8.06 8.67 4.59
C ILE A 71 9.42 8.42 5.23
N VAL A 72 10.14 9.47 5.62
CA VAL A 72 11.47 9.33 6.21
C VAL A 72 11.39 8.65 7.58
N ARG A 73 10.48 9.10 8.44
CA ARG A 73 10.26 8.50 9.76
C ARG A 73 9.94 7.03 9.67
N VAL A 74 9.13 6.69 8.69
CA VAL A 74 8.74 5.32 8.34
C VAL A 74 9.93 4.47 7.92
N GLU A 75 10.70 4.93 6.95
CA GLU A 75 11.81 4.15 6.41
C GLU A 75 12.96 4.05 7.42
N VAL A 76 13.19 5.08 8.24
CA VAL A 76 14.17 5.01 9.34
C VAL A 76 13.69 4.06 10.45
N HIS A 77 12.38 4.00 10.75
CA HIS A 77 11.85 3.00 11.67
C HIS A 77 12.09 1.57 11.14
N ARG A 78 11.81 1.33 9.86
CA ARG A 78 12.11 0.04 9.21
C ARG A 78 13.59 -0.28 9.23
N LEU A 79 14.45 0.72 9.03
CA LEU A 79 15.90 0.55 9.11
C LEU A 79 16.33 0.13 10.51
N ARG A 80 15.81 0.75 11.58
CA ARG A 80 16.09 0.33 12.96
C ARG A 80 15.70 -1.12 13.21
N HIS A 81 14.53 -1.53 12.71
CA HIS A 81 14.09 -2.92 12.83
C HIS A 81 15.02 -3.88 12.06
N LYS A 82 15.47 -3.51 10.86
CA LYS A 82 16.43 -4.31 10.08
C LYS A 82 17.79 -4.40 10.72
N LEU A 83 18.27 -3.34 11.37
CA LEU A 83 19.49 -3.37 12.16
C LEU A 83 19.34 -4.31 13.36
N LYS A 84 18.22 -4.27 14.07
CA LYS A 84 17.92 -5.19 15.17
C LYS A 84 17.93 -6.65 14.69
N GLU A 85 17.17 -6.97 13.63
CA GLU A 85 17.13 -8.30 13.02
C GLU A 85 18.53 -8.80 12.62
N TYR A 86 19.35 -7.90 12.06
CA TYR A 86 20.73 -8.20 11.67
C TYR A 86 21.60 -8.55 12.88
N TYR A 87 21.56 -7.76 13.96
CA TYR A 87 22.38 -8.01 15.15
C TYR A 87 21.84 -9.13 16.04
N GLU A 88 20.62 -9.57 15.86
CA GLU A 88 20.07 -10.79 16.49
C GLU A 88 20.44 -12.06 15.71
N ALA A 89 20.86 -11.94 14.43
CA ALA A 89 21.19 -13.06 13.55
C ALA A 89 22.62 -13.01 13.04
N GLU A 90 22.84 -12.48 11.83
CA GLU A 90 24.14 -12.53 11.12
C GLU A 90 25.23 -11.69 11.81
N GLY A 91 24.87 -10.58 12.46
CA GLY A 91 25.76 -9.67 13.17
C GLY A 91 25.90 -9.96 14.68
N ALA A 92 25.36 -11.07 15.19
CA ALA A 92 25.33 -11.36 16.63
C ALA A 92 26.72 -11.47 17.30
N GLY A 93 27.76 -11.81 16.52
CA GLY A 93 29.15 -11.90 17.01
C GLY A 93 30.02 -10.67 16.78
N HIS A 94 29.46 -9.57 16.29
CA HIS A 94 30.23 -8.37 15.97
C HIS A 94 30.57 -7.57 17.22
N THR A 95 31.74 -6.94 17.23
CA THR A 95 32.22 -6.14 18.38
C THR A 95 31.58 -4.76 18.45
N PHE A 96 31.04 -4.27 17.34
CA PHE A 96 30.37 -2.98 17.24
C PHE A 96 28.97 -3.16 16.64
N ARG A 97 28.05 -2.29 17.03
CA ARG A 97 26.70 -2.19 16.44
C ARG A 97 26.45 -0.78 15.90
N ILE A 98 25.76 -0.71 14.78
CA ILE A 98 25.21 0.54 14.24
C ILE A 98 23.84 0.75 14.89
N VAL A 99 23.67 1.85 15.61
CA VAL A 99 22.44 2.21 16.31
C VAL A 99 21.95 3.56 15.79
N ILE A 100 20.65 3.67 15.53
CA ILE A 100 19.99 4.94 15.19
C ILE A 100 18.91 5.15 16.25
N ASP A 101 19.14 6.09 17.17
CA ASP A 101 18.24 6.31 18.30
C ASP A 101 16.83 6.77 17.87
N PRO A 102 15.77 6.41 18.62
CA PRO A 102 14.43 6.96 18.40
C PRO A 102 14.44 8.50 18.41
N GLY A 103 13.78 9.11 17.42
CA GLY A 103 13.74 10.56 17.25
C GLY A 103 14.98 11.17 16.55
N HIS A 104 16.02 10.40 16.28
CA HIS A 104 17.22 10.84 15.59
C HIS A 104 17.44 10.06 14.28
N TYR A 105 18.21 10.66 13.36
CA TYR A 105 18.57 10.03 12.08
C TYR A 105 20.08 9.75 11.98
N VAL A 106 20.88 10.37 12.82
CA VAL A 106 22.35 10.22 12.84
C VAL A 106 22.71 8.86 13.44
N PRO A 107 23.52 8.03 12.75
CA PRO A 107 23.95 6.74 13.28
C PRO A 107 25.02 6.91 14.36
N ARG A 108 25.04 5.99 15.31
CA ARG A 108 26.11 5.84 16.31
C ARG A 108 26.70 4.44 16.17
N PHE A 109 28.00 4.34 16.35
CA PHE A 109 28.72 3.08 16.41
C PHE A 109 29.08 2.79 17.86
N VAL A 110 28.44 1.82 18.46
CA VAL A 110 28.59 1.49 19.88
C VAL A 110 29.15 0.08 20.04
N PRO A 111 30.02 -0.16 21.07
CA PRO A 111 30.46 -1.51 21.44
C PRO A 111 29.23 -2.39 21.74
N GLN A 112 29.29 -3.68 21.41
CA GLN A 112 28.18 -4.60 21.61
C GLN A 112 27.70 -4.67 23.07
N GLU A 113 28.62 -4.62 24.03
CA GLU A 113 28.31 -4.63 25.47
C GLU A 113 27.51 -3.40 25.91
N GLU A 114 27.84 -2.23 25.34
CA GLU A 114 27.12 -0.99 25.59
C GLU A 114 25.74 -0.97 24.93
N ALA A 115 25.62 -1.51 23.71
CA ALA A 115 24.34 -1.60 23.00
C ALA A 115 23.33 -2.49 23.76
N LEU A 116 23.77 -3.61 24.30
CA LEU A 116 22.95 -4.49 25.14
C LEU A 116 22.51 -3.82 26.43
N SER A 117 23.37 -2.97 27.03
CA SER A 117 23.01 -2.21 28.23
C SER A 117 22.05 -1.05 27.92
N LEU A 118 22.13 -0.44 26.75
CA LEU A 118 21.20 0.60 26.28
C LEU A 118 19.81 0.02 25.98
N GLU A 119 19.75 -1.18 25.44
CA GLU A 119 18.48 -1.92 25.26
C GLU A 119 17.85 -2.28 26.62
N ALA A 120 18.64 -2.58 27.62
CA ALA A 120 18.18 -2.86 29.00
C ALA A 120 17.79 -1.60 29.79
N HIS A 121 18.33 -0.43 29.47
CA HIS A 121 18.14 0.83 30.21
C HIS A 121 17.34 1.90 29.42
N GLY A 122 16.75 1.59 28.29
CA GLY A 122 15.98 2.50 27.41
C GLY A 122 14.74 3.14 28.04
N ASN A 123 14.78 3.48 29.33
CA ASN A 123 13.63 3.99 30.09
C ASN A 123 13.97 5.19 30.97
N SER A 124 14.60 6.24 30.43
CA SER A 124 14.52 7.58 31.05
C SER A 124 15.04 8.66 30.10
N GLY A 125 14.14 9.33 29.41
CA GLY A 125 14.44 10.49 28.56
C GLY A 125 13.81 11.75 29.10
N SER A 126 14.63 12.72 29.47
CA SER A 126 14.21 14.11 29.70
C SER A 126 13.91 14.83 28.39
N PRO A 127 13.00 15.81 28.36
CA PRO A 127 12.61 16.50 27.14
C PRO A 127 13.73 17.43 26.63
N PRO A 128 13.91 17.58 25.30
CA PRO A 128 14.88 18.50 24.73
C PRO A 128 14.45 19.96 24.86
N ALA A 129 15.40 20.83 25.11
CA ALA A 129 15.26 22.29 25.18
C ALA A 129 14.91 22.89 23.79
N PRO A 130 14.25 24.06 23.70
CA PRO A 130 13.82 24.65 22.44
C PRO A 130 14.99 25.19 21.61
N GLU A 131 14.99 24.89 20.32
CA GLU A 131 15.98 25.37 19.35
C GLU A 131 15.82 26.88 19.05
N PRO A 132 16.92 27.59 18.75
CA PRO A 132 16.87 29.01 18.36
C PRO A 132 16.41 29.18 16.91
N LYS A 133 15.55 30.15 16.68
CA LYS A 133 15.08 30.58 15.34
C LYS A 133 16.26 31.21 14.57
N ILE A 134 16.51 30.71 13.37
CA ILE A 134 17.40 31.31 12.37
C ILE A 134 16.56 31.86 11.21
N GLU A 135 16.68 33.16 10.95
CA GLU A 135 16.07 33.87 9.80
C GLU A 135 16.79 33.52 8.47
N PRO A 136 16.09 33.54 7.33
CA PRO A 136 16.66 33.12 6.06
C PRO A 136 17.48 34.23 5.39
N SER A 137 18.74 33.92 5.04
CA SER A 137 19.57 34.75 4.16
C SER A 137 19.41 34.34 2.70
N ALA A 138 19.32 35.32 1.81
CA ALA A 138 19.08 35.19 0.38
C ALA A 138 20.28 34.60 -0.40
N PRO A 139 20.10 34.01 -1.58
CA PRO A 139 21.15 33.33 -2.33
C PRO A 139 21.93 34.28 -3.23
N THR A 140 23.25 34.20 -3.17
CA THR A 140 24.16 34.83 -4.14
C THR A 140 24.57 33.76 -5.17
N GLY A 141 24.36 34.08 -6.46
CA GLY A 141 24.68 33.19 -7.56
C GLY A 141 26.18 33.07 -7.85
N ALA A 142 26.62 31.91 -8.29
CA ALA A 142 27.90 31.70 -8.95
C ALA A 142 27.79 30.62 -10.02
N ALA A 143 28.54 30.88 -11.12
CA ALA A 143 28.45 30.24 -12.43
C ALA A 143 29.00 28.80 -12.49
N ILE A 144 28.48 28.05 -13.46
CA ILE A 144 28.84 26.66 -13.78
C ILE A 144 30.08 26.70 -14.72
N PRO A 145 31.10 25.86 -14.48
CA PRO A 145 32.11 25.52 -15.48
C PRO A 145 31.75 24.21 -16.20
N THR A 146 31.88 24.26 -17.52
CA THR A 146 31.71 23.13 -18.45
C THR A 146 32.89 22.17 -18.45
N GLU A 147 32.61 20.87 -18.40
CA GLU A 147 33.61 19.80 -18.54
C GLU A 147 33.87 19.44 -20.02
N PRO A 148 35.08 18.99 -20.39
CA PRO A 148 35.42 18.56 -21.75
C PRO A 148 35.17 17.04 -21.95
N LYS A 149 34.71 16.70 -23.16
CA LYS A 149 34.54 15.32 -23.65
C LYS A 149 35.88 14.60 -23.86
N PRO A 150 35.99 13.28 -23.54
CA PRO A 150 37.11 12.48 -24.04
C PRO A 150 36.80 11.85 -25.38
N ALA A 151 37.84 11.73 -26.21
CA ALA A 151 37.88 11.28 -27.58
C ALA A 151 37.68 9.75 -27.74
N ALA A 152 37.08 9.36 -28.84
CA ALA A 152 36.91 7.98 -29.28
C ALA A 152 38.23 7.40 -29.84
N GLY A 153 38.52 6.13 -29.50
CA GLY A 153 39.63 5.35 -30.03
C GLY A 153 39.39 3.86 -30.06
N PHE A 154 39.00 3.36 -31.24
CA PHE A 154 39.38 2.08 -31.83
C PHE A 154 39.22 0.77 -31.08
N ARG A 155 38.14 0.01 -31.41
CA ARG A 155 38.11 -1.46 -31.51
C ARG A 155 36.88 -1.91 -32.33
N ILE A 156 36.99 -1.82 -33.66
CA ILE A 156 36.08 -2.53 -34.57
C ILE A 156 36.96 -3.55 -35.33
N LEU A 157 36.80 -4.82 -35.01
CA LEU A 157 36.98 -5.96 -35.93
C LEU A 157 36.69 -7.25 -35.12
N LEU A 158 35.50 -7.82 -35.26
CA LEU A 158 35.18 -9.26 -35.11
C LEU A 158 33.66 -9.54 -34.88
N VAL A 159 32.77 -8.76 -35.48
CA VAL A 159 31.30 -9.07 -35.44
C VAL A 159 30.71 -9.16 -36.88
N GLY A 160 31.54 -9.17 -37.90
CA GLY A 160 31.11 -9.10 -39.29
C GLY A 160 30.60 -10.41 -39.93
N LEU A 161 30.74 -11.56 -39.33
CA LEU A 161 30.41 -12.85 -39.99
C LEU A 161 29.15 -13.58 -39.43
N ALA A 162 28.64 -13.21 -38.28
CA ALA A 162 27.41 -13.78 -37.73
C ALA A 162 26.13 -13.06 -38.21
N GLY A 163 26.22 -11.80 -38.65
CA GLY A 163 25.10 -11.00 -39.12
C GLY A 163 24.54 -11.38 -40.49
N LEU A 164 25.40 -11.90 -41.39
CA LEU A 164 25.00 -12.20 -42.76
C LEU A 164 24.12 -13.48 -42.86
N GLY A 165 24.32 -14.45 -41.97
CA GLY A 165 23.50 -15.66 -41.90
C GLY A 165 22.06 -15.44 -41.48
N LEU A 166 21.82 -14.52 -40.54
CA LEU A 166 20.48 -14.18 -40.02
C LEU A 166 19.64 -13.38 -41.02
N ILE A 167 20.26 -12.51 -41.82
CA ILE A 167 19.58 -11.73 -42.88
C ILE A 167 19.10 -12.63 -44.02
N VAL A 168 19.85 -13.64 -44.39
CA VAL A 168 19.46 -14.59 -45.45
C VAL A 168 18.30 -15.48 -45.03
N VAL A 169 18.26 -15.92 -43.77
CA VAL A 169 17.15 -16.72 -43.24
C VAL A 169 15.86 -15.86 -43.10
N ALA A 170 15.96 -14.62 -42.65
CA ALA A 170 14.83 -13.71 -42.57
C ALA A 170 14.25 -13.39 -43.96
N ALA A 171 15.09 -13.19 -44.99
CA ALA A 171 14.66 -12.95 -46.37
C ALA A 171 13.97 -14.17 -46.99
N ALA A 172 14.46 -15.41 -46.69
CA ALA A 172 13.85 -16.62 -47.19
C ALA A 172 12.45 -16.90 -46.56
N ILE A 173 12.26 -16.57 -45.30
CA ILE A 173 10.95 -16.67 -44.61
C ILE A 173 9.98 -15.61 -45.17
N SER A 174 10.42 -14.39 -45.43
CA SER A 174 9.59 -13.33 -46.00
C SER A 174 9.12 -13.63 -47.44
N LEU A 175 9.98 -14.23 -48.27
CA LEU A 175 9.62 -14.65 -49.63
C LEU A 175 8.61 -15.81 -49.65
N ARG A 176 8.59 -16.66 -48.64
CA ARG A 176 7.63 -17.78 -48.56
C ARG A 176 6.22 -17.32 -48.22
N TRP A 177 6.10 -16.23 -47.48
CA TRP A 177 4.79 -15.63 -47.14
C TRP A 177 4.20 -14.82 -48.30
N TRP A 178 5.00 -14.37 -49.24
CA TRP A 178 4.55 -13.55 -50.38
C TRP A 178 4.04 -14.40 -51.58
N ARG A 179 4.19 -15.74 -51.53
CA ARG A 179 3.81 -16.65 -52.65
C ARG A 179 2.49 -17.36 -52.54
N HIS A 180 1.71 -17.09 -51.52
CA HIS A 180 0.33 -17.63 -51.40
C HIS A 180 -0.66 -16.50 -51.21
N PRO A 181 -1.19 -15.85 -52.26
CA PRO A 181 -2.38 -15.05 -52.13
C PRO A 181 -3.58 -16.03 -51.97
N GLU A 182 -4.16 -16.06 -50.77
CA GLU A 182 -5.49 -16.65 -50.60
C GLU A 182 -6.53 -15.80 -51.34
N PRO A 183 -7.51 -16.43 -52.02
CA PRO A 183 -8.55 -15.68 -52.73
C PRO A 183 -9.42 -14.93 -51.72
N MET A 184 -9.50 -13.61 -51.91
CA MET A 184 -10.44 -12.76 -51.17
C MET A 184 -11.87 -13.27 -51.35
N ALA A 185 -12.43 -13.85 -50.30
CA ALA A 185 -13.84 -14.09 -50.22
C ALA A 185 -14.57 -12.73 -50.29
N GLN A 186 -15.44 -12.60 -51.26
CA GLN A 186 -16.33 -11.45 -51.43
C GLN A 186 -17.15 -11.27 -50.15
N ARG A 187 -16.95 -10.13 -49.49
CA ARG A 187 -17.83 -9.69 -48.40
C ARG A 187 -19.22 -9.45 -49.00
N SER A 188 -20.16 -10.28 -48.62
CA SER A 188 -21.59 -9.97 -48.74
C SER A 188 -21.92 -8.69 -47.99
N PRO A 189 -22.83 -7.85 -48.50
CA PRO A 189 -23.19 -6.61 -47.82
C PRO A 189 -23.77 -6.95 -46.44
N ALA A 190 -23.34 -6.15 -45.44
CA ALA A 190 -23.72 -6.27 -44.06
C ALA A 190 -25.24 -6.47 -43.90
N ALA A 191 -25.59 -7.61 -43.34
CA ALA A 191 -26.93 -7.77 -42.78
C ALA A 191 -27.06 -6.68 -41.69
N SER A 192 -28.10 -5.87 -41.80
CA SER A 192 -28.55 -4.93 -40.81
C SER A 192 -28.59 -5.65 -39.45
N GLU A 193 -27.78 -5.23 -38.50
CA GLU A 193 -27.88 -5.71 -37.14
C GLU A 193 -29.28 -5.40 -36.62
N THR A 194 -30.07 -6.40 -36.52
CA THR A 194 -31.31 -6.37 -35.73
C THR A 194 -30.91 -6.01 -34.30
N PRO A 195 -31.52 -5.02 -33.64
CA PRO A 195 -31.18 -4.69 -32.26
C PRO A 195 -31.34 -5.96 -31.44
N SER A 196 -30.24 -6.38 -30.82
CA SER A 196 -30.15 -7.51 -29.90
C SER A 196 -31.31 -7.42 -28.92
N ALA A 197 -32.05 -8.53 -28.80
CA ALA A 197 -33.20 -8.65 -27.92
C ALA A 197 -32.91 -8.03 -26.57
N ALA A 198 -33.74 -7.06 -26.18
CA ALA A 198 -33.67 -6.45 -24.87
C ALA A 198 -33.71 -7.55 -23.80
N PHE A 199 -32.65 -7.68 -23.02
CA PHE A 199 -32.65 -8.56 -21.87
C PHE A 199 -33.78 -8.13 -20.94
N PRO A 200 -34.61 -9.06 -20.45
CA PRO A 200 -35.69 -8.70 -19.54
C PRO A 200 -35.11 -8.04 -18.31
N LEU A 201 -35.62 -6.86 -17.95
CA LEU A 201 -35.26 -6.15 -16.72
C LEU A 201 -35.46 -7.09 -15.51
N PRO A 202 -34.50 -7.22 -14.61
CA PRO A 202 -34.63 -8.13 -13.48
C PRO A 202 -35.83 -7.75 -12.60
N THR A 203 -36.82 -8.66 -12.50
CA THR A 203 -37.91 -8.59 -11.53
C THR A 203 -37.40 -9.17 -10.21
N GLY A 204 -37.02 -8.37 -9.24
CA GLY A 204 -36.51 -8.85 -7.95
C GLY A 204 -36.00 -7.72 -7.08
N SER A 205 -35.55 -8.02 -5.87
CA SER A 205 -34.94 -7.04 -4.96
C SER A 205 -33.74 -6.33 -5.60
N ILE A 206 -33.41 -5.14 -5.12
CA ILE A 206 -32.18 -4.43 -5.48
C ILE A 206 -31.03 -5.17 -4.78
N ASN A 207 -30.49 -6.20 -5.41
CA ASN A 207 -29.34 -6.95 -4.88
C ASN A 207 -28.03 -6.33 -5.40
N PRO A 208 -26.96 -6.37 -4.63
CA PRO A 208 -25.64 -6.04 -5.12
C PRO A 208 -25.26 -6.86 -6.36
N VAL A 209 -24.67 -6.21 -7.35
CA VAL A 209 -24.07 -6.87 -8.52
C VAL A 209 -22.57 -6.95 -8.30
N ARG A 210 -22.02 -8.17 -8.29
CA ARG A 210 -20.59 -8.45 -8.13
C ARG A 210 -20.11 -9.33 -9.27
N ILE A 211 -19.12 -8.88 -10.02
CA ILE A 211 -18.59 -9.57 -11.19
C ILE A 211 -17.07 -9.71 -11.07
N LEU A 212 -16.57 -10.92 -11.23
CA LEU A 212 -15.15 -11.19 -11.42
C LEU A 212 -14.85 -11.15 -12.92
N CYS A 213 -14.13 -10.12 -13.35
CA CYS A 213 -13.83 -9.89 -14.75
C CYS A 213 -12.79 -10.91 -15.25
N GLY A 214 -13.04 -11.53 -16.40
CA GLY A 214 -12.18 -12.58 -16.94
C GLY A 214 -12.27 -13.94 -16.22
N TYR A 215 -13.08 -14.07 -15.17
CA TYR A 215 -13.22 -15.32 -14.41
C TYR A 215 -14.13 -16.31 -15.12
N ALA A 216 -13.60 -17.50 -15.41
CA ALA A 216 -14.26 -18.48 -16.27
C ALA A 216 -15.35 -19.33 -15.59
N LYS A 217 -15.40 -19.35 -14.25
CA LYS A 217 -16.43 -20.11 -13.52
C LYS A 217 -17.66 -19.24 -13.28
N ASP A 218 -18.79 -19.89 -13.04
CA ASP A 218 -20.08 -19.19 -12.89
C ASP A 218 -20.14 -18.31 -11.64
N MET A 219 -19.52 -18.75 -10.53
CA MET A 219 -19.62 -18.08 -9.24
C MET A 219 -18.40 -18.35 -8.36
N TYR A 220 -18.12 -17.40 -7.48
CA TYR A 220 -17.16 -17.48 -6.39
C TYR A 220 -17.76 -16.88 -5.11
N ILE A 221 -17.53 -17.50 -3.97
CA ILE A 221 -17.88 -16.94 -2.66
C ILE A 221 -16.60 -16.42 -2.00
N ASP A 222 -16.58 -15.14 -1.71
CA ASP A 222 -15.44 -14.52 -1.05
C ASP A 222 -15.39 -14.79 0.47
N ARG A 223 -14.35 -14.32 1.15
CA ARG A 223 -14.18 -14.49 2.60
C ARG A 223 -15.26 -13.83 3.45
N ASP A 224 -15.97 -12.87 2.88
CA ASP A 224 -17.08 -12.17 3.54
C ASP A 224 -18.40 -12.91 3.36
N GLY A 225 -18.41 -13.99 2.57
CA GLY A 225 -19.63 -14.72 2.18
C GLY A 225 -20.38 -14.08 1.02
N ASN A 226 -19.83 -13.08 0.33
CA ASN A 226 -20.46 -12.47 -0.82
C ASN A 226 -20.31 -13.36 -2.05
N ALA A 227 -21.41 -13.49 -2.82
CA ALA A 227 -21.41 -14.20 -4.09
C ALA A 227 -20.96 -13.26 -5.22
N TRP A 228 -19.84 -13.60 -5.86
CA TRP A 228 -19.31 -12.98 -7.06
C TRP A 228 -19.69 -13.82 -8.24
N GLN A 229 -20.29 -13.21 -9.26
CA GLN A 229 -20.61 -13.86 -10.52
C GLN A 229 -19.37 -13.92 -11.40
N GLY A 230 -19.27 -14.96 -12.22
CA GLY A 230 -18.27 -14.99 -13.29
C GLY A 230 -18.48 -13.88 -14.30
N ASP A 231 -17.52 -13.73 -15.20
CA ASP A 231 -17.49 -12.64 -16.17
C ASP A 231 -18.69 -12.66 -17.09
N ARG A 232 -19.46 -11.57 -17.10
CA ARG A 232 -20.72 -11.43 -17.87
C ARG A 232 -21.02 -9.97 -18.19
N TYR A 233 -21.99 -9.75 -19.08
CA TYR A 233 -22.46 -8.43 -19.54
C TYR A 233 -21.39 -7.62 -20.27
N TYR A 234 -20.32 -8.25 -20.72
CA TYR A 234 -19.23 -7.62 -21.45
C TYR A 234 -19.38 -7.74 -22.96
N SER A 235 -18.67 -6.89 -23.68
CA SER A 235 -18.38 -7.02 -25.10
C SER A 235 -16.94 -6.58 -25.38
N GLY A 236 -16.26 -7.32 -26.26
CA GLY A 236 -14.86 -7.07 -26.57
C GLY A 236 -13.88 -7.50 -25.49
N GLY A 237 -12.61 -7.18 -25.70
CA GLY A 237 -11.51 -7.61 -24.84
C GLY A 237 -11.35 -9.13 -24.75
N GLU A 238 -10.44 -9.56 -23.93
CA GLU A 238 -10.16 -10.97 -23.65
C GLU A 238 -10.08 -11.25 -22.15
N ALA A 239 -10.50 -12.41 -21.73
CA ALA A 239 -10.29 -12.93 -20.39
C ALA A 239 -8.85 -13.38 -20.25
N ARG A 240 -8.15 -12.89 -19.24
CA ARG A 240 -6.80 -13.31 -18.88
C ARG A 240 -6.76 -13.77 -17.43
N SER A 241 -5.82 -14.63 -17.12
CA SER A 241 -5.51 -15.05 -15.75
C SER A 241 -4.02 -14.91 -15.48
N GLN A 242 -3.66 -14.79 -14.23
CA GLN A 242 -2.29 -14.71 -13.77
C GLN A 242 -2.02 -15.75 -12.69
N PRO A 243 -0.77 -16.22 -12.55
CA PRO A 243 -0.42 -17.10 -11.44
C PRO A 243 -0.77 -16.47 -10.10
N ARG A 244 -1.21 -17.29 -9.15
CA ARG A 244 -1.46 -16.83 -7.79
C ARG A 244 -0.17 -16.29 -7.18
N GLN A 245 -0.19 -15.04 -6.78
CA GLN A 245 0.94 -14.33 -6.18
C GLN A 245 0.46 -13.45 -5.03
N PHE A 246 1.38 -13.02 -4.19
CA PHE A 246 1.04 -12.08 -3.13
C PHE A 246 0.69 -10.71 -3.71
N ILE A 247 -0.51 -10.24 -3.37
CA ILE A 247 -1.00 -8.91 -3.72
C ILE A 247 -1.26 -8.17 -2.40
N SER A 248 -0.50 -7.12 -2.17
CA SER A 248 -0.66 -6.28 -0.98
C SER A 248 -2.04 -5.62 -0.96
N ARG A 249 -2.60 -5.33 0.19
CA ARG A 249 -3.93 -4.74 0.42
C ARG A 249 -5.12 -5.60 -0.03
N ALA A 250 -4.91 -6.74 -0.67
CA ALA A 250 -5.99 -7.64 -1.05
C ALA A 250 -6.50 -8.39 0.18
N ALA A 251 -7.79 -8.24 0.50
CA ALA A 251 -8.46 -9.09 1.48
C ALA A 251 -8.63 -10.52 0.96
N ASP A 252 -8.95 -10.65 -0.32
CA ASP A 252 -9.08 -11.91 -1.03
C ASP A 252 -8.33 -11.84 -2.37
N MET A 253 -7.28 -12.66 -2.50
CA MET A 253 -6.43 -12.66 -3.69
C MET A 253 -7.15 -13.21 -4.92
N THR A 254 -8.21 -14.02 -4.75
CA THR A 254 -8.97 -14.61 -5.86
C THR A 254 -9.65 -13.54 -6.72
N LEU A 255 -9.99 -12.37 -6.13
CA LEU A 255 -10.55 -11.24 -6.87
C LEU A 255 -9.59 -10.71 -7.96
N PHE A 256 -8.31 -11.04 -7.87
CA PHE A 256 -7.24 -10.54 -8.74
C PHE A 256 -6.53 -11.63 -9.54
N GLU A 257 -6.96 -12.90 -9.45
CA GLU A 257 -6.38 -14.02 -10.21
C GLU A 257 -6.77 -13.98 -11.70
N ALA A 258 -7.93 -13.39 -12.02
CA ALA A 258 -8.41 -13.19 -13.38
C ALA A 258 -8.74 -11.71 -13.62
N PHE A 259 -8.73 -11.31 -14.88
CA PHE A 259 -9.07 -9.96 -15.29
C PHE A 259 -9.49 -9.93 -16.77
N ARG A 260 -10.29 -8.94 -17.15
CA ARG A 260 -10.56 -8.63 -18.55
C ARG A 260 -9.57 -7.59 -19.05
N ALA A 261 -9.00 -7.82 -20.24
CA ALA A 261 -8.00 -6.96 -20.86
C ALA A 261 -8.38 -6.60 -22.30
N GLY A 262 -7.96 -5.44 -22.78
CA GLY A 262 -8.19 -5.00 -24.16
C GLY A 262 -9.14 -3.81 -24.28
N ASP A 263 -9.64 -3.55 -25.45
CA ASP A 263 -10.77 -2.63 -25.70
C ASP A 263 -12.08 -3.37 -25.39
N PHE A 264 -12.74 -3.03 -24.30
CA PHE A 264 -13.96 -3.71 -23.85
C PHE A 264 -14.97 -2.75 -23.22
N SER A 265 -16.20 -3.27 -23.13
CA SER A 265 -17.32 -2.57 -22.50
C SER A 265 -18.09 -3.53 -21.61
N TYR A 266 -18.81 -2.97 -20.63
CA TYR A 266 -19.82 -3.68 -19.84
C TYR A 266 -21.16 -2.97 -19.98
N ASN A 267 -22.24 -3.73 -20.14
CA ASN A 267 -23.62 -3.22 -20.14
C ASN A 267 -24.39 -3.99 -19.05
N ILE A 268 -24.41 -3.44 -17.84
CA ILE A 268 -24.90 -4.13 -16.65
C ILE A 268 -26.35 -3.73 -16.41
N PRO A 269 -27.33 -4.68 -16.45
CA PRO A 269 -28.73 -4.38 -16.19
C PRO A 269 -28.93 -4.02 -14.71
N LEU A 270 -29.50 -2.85 -14.44
CA LEU A 270 -29.79 -2.36 -13.09
C LEU A 270 -31.22 -1.82 -13.02
N LYS A 271 -31.89 -2.02 -11.88
CA LYS A 271 -33.12 -1.31 -11.57
C LYS A 271 -32.88 0.16 -11.37
N PRO A 272 -33.89 1.02 -11.62
CA PRO A 272 -33.83 2.41 -11.22
C PRO A 272 -33.51 2.55 -9.73
N GLY A 273 -32.49 3.34 -9.38
CA GLY A 273 -32.01 3.49 -8.03
C GLY A 273 -30.71 4.28 -7.97
N ASN A 274 -30.24 4.54 -6.77
CA ASN A 274 -28.93 5.11 -6.51
C ASN A 274 -27.99 4.05 -5.97
N TYR A 275 -26.78 4.02 -6.51
CA TYR A 275 -25.79 2.99 -6.21
C TYR A 275 -24.43 3.61 -5.92
N GLU A 276 -23.60 2.86 -5.22
CA GLU A 276 -22.15 3.02 -5.22
C GLU A 276 -21.52 1.96 -6.12
N LEU A 277 -20.40 2.33 -6.75
CA LEU A 277 -19.63 1.49 -7.65
C LEU A 277 -18.22 1.35 -7.12
N HIS A 278 -17.73 0.12 -7.05
CA HIS A 278 -16.34 -0.20 -6.78
C HIS A 278 -15.71 -0.86 -8.00
N LEU A 279 -14.59 -0.33 -8.48
CA LEU A 279 -13.77 -0.93 -9.53
C LEU A 279 -12.45 -1.39 -8.91
N TYR A 280 -12.09 -2.66 -9.13
CA TYR A 280 -10.91 -3.29 -8.54
C TYR A 280 -9.84 -3.55 -9.60
N PHE A 281 -8.62 -3.12 -9.32
CA PHE A 281 -7.48 -3.20 -10.21
C PHE A 281 -6.26 -3.78 -9.50
N VAL A 282 -5.35 -4.36 -10.27
CA VAL A 282 -3.97 -4.66 -9.88
C VAL A 282 -3.08 -4.62 -11.11
N GLU A 283 -1.91 -4.01 -10.99
CA GLU A 283 -0.88 -4.11 -12.02
C GLU A 283 0.16 -5.13 -11.59
N THR A 284 0.33 -6.18 -12.39
CA THR A 284 1.27 -7.29 -12.11
C THR A 284 2.25 -7.53 -13.25
N HIS A 285 2.00 -6.89 -14.40
CA HIS A 285 2.82 -7.03 -15.59
C HIS A 285 3.96 -6.01 -15.64
N TYR A 286 3.66 -4.75 -15.30
CA TYR A 286 4.63 -3.67 -15.23
C TYR A 286 5.05 -3.37 -13.79
N GLY A 287 6.27 -2.84 -13.63
CA GLY A 287 6.78 -2.34 -12.36
C GLY A 287 8.09 -2.99 -11.93
N PRO A 288 8.70 -2.49 -10.85
CA PRO A 288 9.93 -3.05 -10.30
C PRO A 288 9.81 -4.55 -9.98
N GLY A 289 10.78 -5.33 -10.43
CA GLY A 289 10.82 -6.79 -10.20
C GLY A 289 9.96 -7.64 -11.13
N THR A 290 9.25 -7.04 -12.09
CA THR A 290 8.55 -7.77 -13.15
C THR A 290 9.45 -8.05 -14.34
N LEU A 291 9.13 -9.06 -15.15
CA LEU A 291 9.88 -9.39 -16.36
C LEU A 291 9.78 -8.29 -17.44
N SER A 292 8.66 -7.59 -17.49
CA SER A 292 8.41 -6.52 -18.46
C SER A 292 9.06 -5.20 -18.05
N GLY A 293 9.50 -5.07 -16.79
CA GLY A 293 10.01 -3.80 -16.27
C GLY A 293 8.95 -2.71 -16.30
N GLY A 294 9.37 -1.46 -16.58
CA GLY A 294 8.45 -0.32 -16.62
C GLY A 294 8.06 0.19 -15.24
N GLY A 295 6.92 0.83 -15.15
CA GLY A 295 6.41 1.47 -13.93
C GLY A 295 5.20 2.34 -14.25
N GLU A 296 5.07 3.48 -13.56
CA GLU A 296 4.06 4.48 -13.89
C GLU A 296 4.09 4.83 -15.38
N THR A 297 2.94 5.14 -15.95
CA THR A 297 2.71 5.43 -17.38
C THR A 297 2.87 4.27 -18.36
N SER A 298 3.29 3.09 -17.90
CA SER A 298 3.40 1.90 -18.77
C SER A 298 2.03 1.40 -19.25
N ARG A 299 0.98 1.60 -18.45
CA ARG A 299 -0.42 1.32 -18.81
C ARG A 299 -1.28 2.52 -18.46
N LEU A 300 -1.89 3.14 -19.48
CA LEU A 300 -2.80 4.27 -19.32
C LEU A 300 -4.07 4.02 -20.09
N PHE A 301 -5.22 4.32 -19.50
CA PHE A 301 -6.51 4.18 -20.17
C PHE A 301 -7.56 5.13 -19.60
N ASN A 302 -8.65 5.29 -20.33
CA ASN A 302 -9.83 6.01 -19.86
C ASN A 302 -10.93 5.00 -19.49
N ILE A 303 -11.78 5.40 -18.55
CA ILE A 303 -13.02 4.71 -18.24
C ILE A 303 -14.16 5.71 -18.39
N LEU A 304 -15.14 5.38 -19.22
CA LEU A 304 -16.37 6.14 -19.37
C LEU A 304 -17.51 5.35 -18.69
N MET A 305 -18.44 6.09 -18.09
CA MET A 305 -19.69 5.57 -17.55
C MET A 305 -20.86 6.34 -18.15
N ASN A 306 -21.82 5.64 -18.76
CA ASN A 306 -22.97 6.24 -19.47
C ASN A 306 -22.53 7.33 -20.46
N GLY A 307 -21.43 7.09 -21.20
CA GLY A 307 -20.84 8.01 -22.18
C GLY A 307 -20.10 9.20 -21.60
N LYS A 308 -19.99 9.34 -20.29
CA LYS A 308 -19.26 10.42 -19.61
C LYS A 308 -17.97 9.89 -19.00
N PRO A 309 -16.87 10.68 -19.04
CA PRO A 309 -15.63 10.27 -18.40
C PRO A 309 -15.80 10.03 -16.89
N LEU A 310 -15.43 8.85 -16.43
CA LEU A 310 -15.36 8.45 -15.02
C LEU A 310 -13.94 8.57 -14.49
N LEU A 311 -12.97 7.98 -15.19
CA LEU A 311 -11.53 8.13 -14.95
C LEU A 311 -10.84 8.50 -16.26
N LYS A 312 -9.91 9.45 -16.22
CA LYS A 312 -9.11 9.89 -17.37
C LYS A 312 -7.64 9.63 -17.11
N ILE A 313 -6.96 9.09 -18.12
CA ILE A 313 -5.51 8.82 -18.07
C ILE A 313 -5.18 8.05 -16.79
N PHE A 314 -5.99 7.02 -16.51
CA PHE A 314 -5.87 6.23 -15.28
C PHE A 314 -4.65 5.33 -15.37
N ASP A 315 -3.83 5.35 -14.31
CA ASP A 315 -2.62 4.57 -14.13
C ASP A 315 -2.75 3.76 -12.83
N ILE A 316 -2.83 2.44 -12.94
CA ILE A 316 -3.03 1.55 -11.80
C ILE A 316 -1.84 1.63 -10.83
N ILE A 317 -0.59 1.70 -11.33
CA ILE A 317 0.61 1.76 -10.49
C ILE A 317 0.62 3.04 -9.66
N LYS A 318 0.34 4.16 -10.29
CA LYS A 318 0.28 5.47 -9.63
C LYS A 318 -0.83 5.47 -8.57
N ASP A 319 -2.03 5.01 -8.91
CA ASP A 319 -3.19 5.01 -8.03
C ASP A 319 -3.02 4.07 -6.83
N ALA A 320 -2.47 2.88 -7.06
CA ALA A 320 -2.17 1.89 -6.03
C ALA A 320 -0.93 2.25 -5.18
N GLY A 321 -0.03 3.09 -5.71
CA GLY A 321 1.28 3.38 -5.13
C GLY A 321 2.31 2.26 -5.34
N GLY A 322 2.12 1.41 -6.36
CA GLY A 322 3.06 0.34 -6.73
C GLY A 322 2.40 -0.80 -7.50
N ASN A 323 3.24 -1.66 -8.07
CA ASN A 323 2.78 -2.92 -8.65
C ASN A 323 2.56 -4.00 -7.59
N ASN A 324 1.76 -5.02 -7.90
CA ASN A 324 1.32 -6.07 -6.96
C ASN A 324 0.61 -5.50 -5.71
N VAL A 325 -0.08 -4.39 -5.87
CA VAL A 325 -0.90 -3.74 -4.84
C VAL A 325 -2.33 -3.70 -5.35
N ALA A 326 -3.25 -4.25 -4.57
CA ALA A 326 -4.67 -4.16 -4.87
C ALA A 326 -5.12 -2.70 -4.78
N ASP A 327 -5.81 -2.26 -5.80
CA ASP A 327 -6.37 -0.94 -5.90
C ASP A 327 -7.88 -1.00 -6.05
N ALA A 328 -8.58 -0.05 -5.46
CA ALA A 328 -10.01 0.10 -5.60
C ALA A 328 -10.38 1.58 -5.76
N ARG A 329 -11.24 1.86 -6.74
CA ARG A 329 -11.84 3.19 -6.94
C ARG A 329 -13.33 3.12 -6.63
N VAL A 330 -13.81 4.05 -5.81
CA VAL A 330 -15.19 4.11 -5.36
C VAL A 330 -15.89 5.34 -5.92
N PHE A 331 -17.11 5.15 -6.39
CA PHE A 331 -17.93 6.23 -6.96
C PHE A 331 -19.33 6.18 -6.34
N LYS A 332 -19.88 7.35 -6.02
CA LYS A 332 -21.24 7.52 -5.50
C LYS A 332 -22.16 8.15 -6.54
N ASN A 333 -23.45 8.16 -6.25
CA ASN A 333 -24.49 8.69 -7.15
C ASN A 333 -24.50 7.99 -8.52
N VAL A 334 -24.22 6.70 -8.55
CA VAL A 334 -24.28 5.91 -9.77
C VAL A 334 -25.71 5.52 -10.04
N THR A 335 -26.19 5.84 -11.25
CA THR A 335 -27.55 5.52 -11.68
C THR A 335 -27.50 4.88 -13.06
N PRO A 336 -28.39 3.90 -13.36
CA PRO A 336 -28.49 3.36 -14.71
C PRO A 336 -28.96 4.44 -15.71
N ALA A 337 -28.62 4.24 -16.96
CA ALA A 337 -29.14 5.05 -18.06
C ALA A 337 -30.64 4.78 -18.29
N PRO A 338 -31.35 5.60 -19.09
CA PRO A 338 -32.79 5.45 -19.32
C PRO A 338 -33.22 4.10 -19.90
N ASP A 339 -32.30 3.36 -20.54
CA ASP A 339 -32.52 2.01 -21.07
C ASP A 339 -32.45 0.90 -20.02
N GLY A 340 -32.18 1.25 -18.75
CA GLY A 340 -32.06 0.32 -17.62
C GLY A 340 -30.70 -0.37 -17.48
N TYR A 341 -29.68 0.14 -18.16
CA TYR A 341 -28.33 -0.40 -18.07
C TYR A 341 -27.35 0.64 -17.51
N LEU A 342 -26.30 0.14 -16.87
CA LEU A 342 -25.11 0.91 -16.57
C LEU A 342 -24.03 0.54 -17.58
N HIS A 343 -23.61 1.50 -18.39
CA HIS A 343 -22.67 1.30 -19.48
C HIS A 343 -21.27 1.71 -19.05
N PHE A 344 -20.31 0.82 -19.21
CA PHE A 344 -18.89 1.12 -19.06
C PHE A 344 -18.16 0.93 -20.38
N LYS A 345 -17.26 1.84 -20.72
CA LYS A 345 -16.31 1.71 -21.82
C LYS A 345 -14.89 1.92 -21.28
N PHE A 346 -14.02 0.95 -21.58
CA PHE A 346 -12.59 1.00 -21.25
C PHE A 346 -11.82 1.28 -22.54
N GLU A 347 -11.16 2.44 -22.61
CA GLU A 347 -10.50 2.92 -23.81
C GLU A 347 -8.98 2.96 -23.63
N PRO A 348 -8.18 2.23 -24.43
CA PRO A 348 -6.73 2.22 -24.31
C PRO A 348 -6.11 3.56 -24.71
N LEU A 349 -5.07 3.97 -24.00
CA LEU A 349 -4.18 5.08 -24.36
C LEU A 349 -2.74 4.60 -24.54
N THR A 350 -2.19 3.92 -23.52
CA THR A 350 -0.89 3.24 -23.56
C THR A 350 -1.11 1.82 -23.05
N ASP A 351 -0.76 0.83 -23.85
CA ASP A 351 -1.12 -0.56 -23.63
C ASP A 351 -2.64 -0.76 -23.41
N VAL A 352 -3.08 -1.97 -23.09
CA VAL A 352 -4.49 -2.31 -22.99
C VAL A 352 -5.04 -2.10 -21.57
N PRO A 353 -6.27 -1.56 -21.42
CA PRO A 353 -6.97 -1.53 -20.13
C PRO A 353 -7.09 -2.90 -19.49
N THR A 354 -7.13 -2.94 -18.16
CA THR A 354 -7.44 -4.15 -17.39
C THR A 354 -8.45 -3.83 -16.29
N LEU A 355 -9.29 -4.81 -15.95
CA LEU A 355 -10.21 -4.76 -14.81
C LEU A 355 -10.30 -6.14 -14.18
N SER A 356 -10.07 -6.23 -12.87
CA SER A 356 -10.11 -7.50 -12.12
C SER A 356 -11.51 -7.83 -11.61
N ALA A 357 -12.20 -6.86 -11.02
CA ALA A 357 -13.55 -7.04 -10.52
C ALA A 357 -14.32 -5.72 -10.49
N LEU A 358 -15.64 -5.81 -10.47
CA LEU A 358 -16.52 -4.67 -10.22
C LEU A 358 -17.63 -5.06 -9.25
N GLU A 359 -18.04 -4.12 -8.41
CA GLU A 359 -19.12 -4.27 -7.45
C GLU A 359 -20.02 -3.04 -7.49
N ILE A 360 -21.32 -3.26 -7.56
CA ILE A 360 -22.34 -2.21 -7.57
C ILE A 360 -23.31 -2.52 -6.44
N GLU A 361 -23.36 -1.66 -5.44
CA GLU A 361 -24.22 -1.82 -4.27
C GLU A 361 -25.24 -0.67 -4.17
N PRO A 362 -26.48 -0.94 -3.78
CA PRO A 362 -27.43 0.14 -3.45
C PRO A 362 -26.85 1.04 -2.36
N ALA A 363 -26.92 2.35 -2.55
CA ALA A 363 -26.38 3.32 -1.61
C ALA A 363 -27.32 4.51 -1.46
N PRO A 364 -27.29 5.22 -0.32
CA PRO A 364 -28.03 6.46 -0.15
C PRO A 364 -27.58 7.54 -1.15
N PRO A 365 -28.49 8.39 -1.65
CA PRO A 365 -28.09 9.50 -2.50
C PRO A 365 -27.05 10.41 -1.81
N GLY A 366 -26.02 10.79 -2.54
CA GLY A 366 -24.97 11.68 -2.06
C GLY A 366 -23.91 11.04 -1.18
N ARG A 367 -24.07 9.77 -0.76
CA ARG A 367 -23.19 9.07 0.19
C ARG A 367 -22.83 7.67 -0.29
N ILE A 368 -21.70 7.15 0.23
CA ILE A 368 -21.38 5.72 0.18
C ILE A 368 -21.86 5.01 1.45
N ASN A 369 -21.96 3.69 1.39
CA ASN A 369 -22.24 2.86 2.56
C ASN A 369 -21.10 2.97 3.59
N PRO A 370 -21.40 2.85 4.89
CA PRO A 370 -20.36 2.85 5.92
C PRO A 370 -19.36 1.70 5.72
N ILE A 371 -18.06 2.01 5.76
CA ILE A 371 -16.99 1.04 5.70
C ILE A 371 -16.62 0.67 7.14
N ARG A 372 -16.79 -0.61 7.51
CA ARG A 372 -16.47 -1.14 8.84
C ARG A 372 -15.48 -2.27 8.69
N ILE A 373 -14.31 -2.14 9.30
CA ILE A 373 -13.21 -3.08 9.25
C ILE A 373 -12.92 -3.58 10.66
N VAL A 374 -12.96 -4.88 10.87
CA VAL A 374 -12.48 -5.54 12.08
C VAL A 374 -11.20 -6.30 11.77
N VAL A 375 -10.22 -6.22 12.64
CA VAL A 375 -8.89 -6.82 12.41
C VAL A 375 -8.94 -8.33 12.67
N ARG A 376 -9.56 -9.08 11.76
CA ARG A 376 -9.61 -10.56 11.76
C ARG A 376 -9.84 -11.09 10.34
N ASP A 377 -9.90 -12.39 10.19
CA ASP A 377 -10.06 -13.08 8.90
C ASP A 377 -11.51 -13.38 8.51
N HIS A 378 -12.49 -13.06 9.37
CA HIS A 378 -13.92 -13.26 9.14
C HIS A 378 -14.72 -12.06 9.62
N SER A 379 -15.95 -11.91 9.12
CA SER A 379 -16.87 -10.83 9.47
C SER A 379 -17.37 -10.97 10.93
N TYR A 380 -17.79 -9.85 11.50
CA TYR A 380 -18.40 -9.74 12.80
C TYR A 380 -19.68 -8.90 12.71
N THR A 381 -20.73 -9.31 13.40
CA THR A 381 -21.95 -8.49 13.52
C THR A 381 -22.02 -7.95 14.95
N ASP A 382 -22.03 -6.62 15.08
CA ASP A 382 -22.10 -5.98 16.39
C ASP A 382 -23.52 -6.04 17.01
N HIS A 383 -23.64 -5.63 18.27
CA HIS A 383 -24.92 -5.64 19.00
C HIS A 383 -26.01 -4.76 18.34
N ALA A 384 -25.63 -3.79 17.53
CA ALA A 384 -26.54 -2.92 16.77
C ALA A 384 -26.93 -3.51 15.40
N GLY A 385 -26.43 -4.70 15.07
CA GLY A 385 -26.67 -5.37 13.79
C GLY A 385 -25.80 -4.88 12.65
N ASN A 386 -24.77 -4.06 12.89
CA ASN A 386 -23.85 -3.64 11.85
C ASN A 386 -22.84 -4.75 11.53
N VAL A 387 -22.61 -4.99 10.25
CA VAL A 387 -21.62 -5.95 9.79
C VAL A 387 -20.27 -5.26 9.66
N TRP A 388 -19.29 -5.79 10.36
CA TRP A 388 -17.87 -5.44 10.28
C TRP A 388 -17.19 -6.46 9.37
N ARG A 389 -16.58 -5.98 8.29
CA ARG A 389 -15.91 -6.83 7.31
C ARG A 389 -14.50 -7.19 7.78
N PRO A 390 -13.95 -8.34 7.34
CA PRO A 390 -12.58 -8.75 7.64
C PRO A 390 -11.54 -7.70 7.25
N ASP A 391 -10.38 -7.81 7.89
CA ASP A 391 -9.25 -6.91 7.70
C ASP A 391 -8.81 -6.80 6.24
N ARG A 392 -8.80 -5.57 5.72
CA ARG A 392 -8.59 -5.24 4.31
C ARG A 392 -7.95 -3.87 4.13
N TYR A 393 -7.46 -3.59 2.93
CA TYR A 393 -6.82 -2.32 2.54
C TYR A 393 -5.54 -1.99 3.30
N TYR A 394 -5.00 -2.92 4.08
CA TYR A 394 -3.81 -2.69 4.89
C TYR A 394 -2.50 -3.03 4.18
N SER A 395 -1.44 -2.38 4.60
CA SER A 395 -0.05 -2.73 4.27
C SER A 395 0.78 -2.71 5.54
N GLY A 396 1.60 -3.76 5.74
CA GLY A 396 2.44 -3.88 6.93
C GLY A 396 1.69 -4.31 8.19
N GLY A 397 2.42 -4.26 9.31
CA GLY A 397 1.95 -4.75 10.59
C GLY A 397 1.73 -6.26 10.64
N GLN A 398 1.37 -6.74 11.82
CA GLN A 398 1.06 -8.14 12.09
C GLN A 398 -0.32 -8.26 12.75
N LEU A 399 -0.97 -9.38 12.58
CA LEU A 399 -2.22 -9.73 13.25
C LEU A 399 -1.89 -10.41 14.58
N ALA A 400 -2.40 -9.86 15.69
CA ALA A 400 -2.46 -10.55 16.96
C ALA A 400 -3.86 -11.11 17.18
N VAL A 401 -3.94 -12.37 17.55
CA VAL A 401 -5.19 -13.07 17.90
C VAL A 401 -5.09 -13.53 19.34
N HIS A 402 -6.02 -13.10 20.16
CA HIS A 402 -6.09 -13.59 21.55
C HIS A 402 -6.79 -14.93 21.57
N ILE A 403 -6.12 -15.95 22.10
CA ILE A 403 -6.59 -17.34 22.12
C ILE A 403 -7.80 -17.53 23.05
N THR A 404 -7.97 -16.64 24.03
CA THR A 404 -9.08 -16.65 24.98
C THR A 404 -9.93 -15.40 24.84
N HIS A 405 -11.22 -15.52 25.14
CA HIS A 405 -12.11 -14.37 25.23
C HIS A 405 -11.54 -13.33 26.21
N ILE A 406 -11.32 -12.11 25.72
CA ILE A 406 -10.79 -11.01 26.53
C ILE A 406 -11.98 -10.17 27.01
N PRO A 407 -12.16 -10.00 28.30
CA PRO A 407 -13.26 -9.20 28.84
C PRO A 407 -12.97 -7.71 28.73
N VAL A 408 -13.03 -7.17 27.52
CA VAL A 408 -12.84 -5.72 27.30
C VAL A 408 -14.06 -4.98 27.83
N SER A 409 -13.81 -4.07 28.74
CA SER A 409 -14.83 -3.22 29.37
C SER A 409 -15.12 -1.96 28.53
N ARG A 410 -16.16 -1.17 28.91
CA ARG A 410 -16.59 0.09 28.29
C ARG A 410 -17.01 -0.07 26.82
N THR A 411 -17.45 -1.25 26.44
CA THR A 411 -18.01 -1.55 25.12
C THR A 411 -19.13 -2.59 25.25
N PRO A 412 -20.22 -2.48 24.45
CA PRO A 412 -21.18 -3.57 24.30
C PRO A 412 -20.66 -4.72 23.43
N ASP A 413 -19.55 -4.50 22.68
CA ASP A 413 -18.99 -5.43 21.69
C ASP A 413 -17.54 -5.79 22.03
N PRO A 414 -17.28 -6.53 23.13
CA PRO A 414 -15.91 -6.88 23.52
C PRO A 414 -15.18 -7.71 22.45
N ASP A 415 -15.89 -8.47 21.63
CA ASP A 415 -15.31 -9.30 20.58
C ASP A 415 -14.68 -8.50 19.43
N LEU A 416 -15.04 -7.23 19.24
CA LEU A 416 -14.34 -6.34 18.30
C LEU A 416 -12.87 -6.14 18.66
N TYR A 417 -12.50 -6.37 19.92
CA TYR A 417 -11.16 -6.15 20.45
C TYR A 417 -10.40 -7.45 20.71
N SER A 418 -10.95 -8.61 20.31
CA SER A 418 -10.29 -9.92 20.46
C SER A 418 -9.08 -10.10 19.55
N THR A 419 -8.90 -9.20 18.59
CA THR A 419 -7.80 -9.18 17.64
C THR A 419 -7.32 -7.75 17.43
N GLU A 420 -6.06 -7.58 17.06
CA GLU A 420 -5.49 -6.28 16.74
C GLU A 420 -4.45 -6.38 15.64
N ARG A 421 -4.33 -5.33 14.82
CA ARG A 421 -3.16 -5.13 13.95
C ARG A 421 -2.16 -4.30 14.70
N TYR A 422 -0.93 -4.80 14.82
CA TYR A 422 0.13 -4.11 15.53
C TYR A 422 1.41 -3.98 14.71
N GLY A 423 2.26 -3.04 15.07
CA GLY A 423 3.51 -2.74 14.36
C GLY A 423 3.50 -1.38 13.70
N TYR A 424 4.24 -1.27 12.60
CA TYR A 424 4.11 -0.18 11.63
C TYR A 424 3.20 -0.65 10.50
N PHE A 425 2.11 0.05 10.25
CA PHE A 425 1.15 -0.31 9.20
C PHE A 425 0.36 0.90 8.71
N SER A 426 -0.28 0.72 7.57
CA SER A 426 -1.22 1.70 7.02
C SER A 426 -2.45 1.03 6.42
N TYR A 427 -3.54 1.77 6.35
CA TYR A 427 -4.75 1.43 5.62
C TYR A 427 -4.97 2.43 4.50
N ALA A 428 -5.16 1.95 3.26
CA ALA A 428 -5.57 2.75 2.11
C ALA A 428 -7.05 2.53 1.85
N ILE A 429 -7.92 3.18 2.61
CA ILE A 429 -9.37 2.96 2.57
C ILE A 429 -9.95 3.71 1.37
N PRO A 430 -10.48 3.00 0.33
CA PRO A 430 -11.00 3.64 -0.85
C PRO A 430 -12.36 4.29 -0.57
N VAL A 431 -12.50 5.53 -0.96
CA VAL A 431 -13.74 6.30 -0.80
C VAL A 431 -13.99 7.21 -2.00
N ALA A 432 -15.24 7.58 -2.23
CA ALA A 432 -15.61 8.56 -3.24
C ALA A 432 -15.21 9.99 -2.78
N PRO A 433 -15.11 10.97 -3.68
CA PRO A 433 -14.90 12.37 -3.29
C PRO A 433 -15.98 12.83 -2.29
N GLY A 434 -15.55 13.41 -1.15
CA GLY A 434 -16.47 13.81 -0.09
C GLY A 434 -15.77 14.11 1.24
N LYS A 435 -16.57 14.23 2.30
CA LYS A 435 -16.10 14.40 3.66
C LYS A 435 -16.50 13.20 4.51
N TYR A 436 -15.57 12.74 5.33
CA TYR A 436 -15.74 11.50 6.07
C TYR A 436 -15.47 11.67 7.54
N ARG A 437 -16.18 10.87 8.34
CA ARG A 437 -15.84 10.61 9.73
C ARG A 437 -15.14 9.26 9.82
N ALA A 438 -13.97 9.23 10.46
CA ALA A 438 -13.30 7.99 10.82
C ALA A 438 -13.33 7.79 12.34
N THR A 439 -13.77 6.62 12.79
CA THR A 439 -13.70 6.19 14.19
C THR A 439 -12.72 5.03 14.29
N LEU A 440 -11.65 5.25 15.04
CA LEU A 440 -10.63 4.24 15.34
C LEU A 440 -10.90 3.66 16.73
N ARG A 441 -10.98 2.34 16.83
CA ARG A 441 -11.29 1.61 18.06
C ARG A 441 -10.06 0.94 18.61
N PHE A 442 -9.77 1.14 19.88
CA PHE A 442 -8.58 0.67 20.57
C PHE A 442 -8.92 0.03 21.91
N ALA A 443 -8.15 -0.98 22.28
CA ALA A 443 -8.01 -1.47 23.64
C ALA A 443 -6.57 -1.90 23.86
N GLU A 444 -5.97 -1.59 25.03
CA GLU A 444 -4.67 -2.14 25.38
C GLU A 444 -4.85 -3.57 25.89
N THR A 445 -4.45 -4.52 25.09
CA THR A 445 -4.65 -5.96 25.31
C THR A 445 -3.37 -6.69 25.67
N TYR A 446 -2.25 -5.97 25.76
CA TYR A 446 -0.93 -6.52 26.03
C TYR A 446 -0.30 -5.95 27.30
N TRP A 447 -0.06 -4.64 27.39
CA TRP A 447 0.58 -4.00 28.51
C TRP A 447 -0.37 -3.81 29.71
N GLY A 448 0.11 -4.15 30.93
CA GLY A 448 -0.69 -4.00 32.15
C GLY A 448 -1.80 -5.04 32.32
N VAL A 449 -1.86 -6.07 31.48
CA VAL A 449 -2.81 -7.16 31.64
C VAL A 449 -2.26 -8.17 32.64
N GLN A 450 -2.91 -8.26 33.82
CA GLN A 450 -2.56 -9.23 34.84
C GLN A 450 -3.14 -10.61 34.47
N ASN A 451 -2.40 -11.70 34.79
CA ASN A 451 -2.85 -13.10 34.61
C ASN A 451 -3.32 -13.44 33.19
N ARG A 452 -2.56 -13.06 32.19
CA ARG A 452 -2.88 -13.33 30.77
C ARG A 452 -3.11 -14.82 30.45
N TYR A 453 -2.48 -15.71 31.24
CA TYR A 453 -2.62 -17.18 31.14
C TYR A 453 -2.71 -17.80 32.53
N PRO A 454 -3.89 -17.79 33.20
CA PRO A 454 -4.06 -18.35 34.53
C PRO A 454 -3.74 -19.83 34.64
N SER A 455 -3.72 -20.56 33.54
CA SER A 455 -3.46 -21.99 33.43
C SER A 455 -2.00 -22.37 33.17
N LEU A 456 -1.12 -21.42 32.91
CA LEU A 456 0.32 -21.67 32.77
C LEU A 456 1.02 -21.33 34.07
N PRO A 457 1.84 -22.25 34.65
CA PRO A 457 2.66 -21.90 35.79
C PRO A 457 3.55 -20.73 35.39
N ASP A 458 3.65 -19.78 36.30
CA ASP A 458 4.33 -18.50 36.23
C ASP A 458 5.69 -18.60 35.48
N GLN A 459 5.65 -18.53 34.18
CA GLN A 459 6.83 -18.29 33.36
C GLN A 459 6.95 -16.77 33.17
N ASN A 460 7.50 -16.14 34.19
CA ASN A 460 7.85 -14.74 34.27
C ASN A 460 6.74 -13.75 33.99
N GLY A 461 6.09 -13.39 35.07
CA GLY A 461 5.78 -12.01 35.29
C GLY A 461 4.59 -11.51 34.53
N SER A 462 3.68 -10.94 35.28
CA SER A 462 2.97 -9.75 34.83
C SER A 462 3.83 -9.05 33.79
N LEU A 463 3.32 -8.86 32.58
CA LEU A 463 3.93 -7.88 31.67
C LEU A 463 3.82 -6.55 32.40
N GLU A 464 4.86 -6.26 33.21
CA GLU A 464 5.00 -4.98 33.89
C GLU A 464 4.91 -3.91 32.83
N GLY A 465 3.88 -3.11 32.88
CA GLY A 465 3.62 -2.09 31.91
C GLY A 465 2.33 -1.36 32.26
N GLY A 466 2.08 -0.29 31.61
CA GLY A 466 0.93 0.55 31.85
C GLY A 466 1.04 1.83 31.01
N ALA A 467 0.66 2.96 31.59
CA ALA A 467 0.81 4.24 30.93
C ALA A 467 2.28 4.47 30.49
N GLY A 468 2.46 4.87 29.24
CA GLY A 468 3.76 5.10 28.65
C GLY A 468 4.49 3.85 28.12
N SER A 469 3.89 2.66 28.15
CA SER A 469 4.50 1.45 27.59
C SER A 469 4.34 1.36 26.07
N ARG A 470 3.16 1.75 25.54
CA ARG A 470 2.87 1.84 24.11
C ARG A 470 2.53 3.30 23.78
N ILE A 471 3.27 3.89 22.85
CA ILE A 471 3.04 5.25 22.37
C ILE A 471 3.19 5.26 20.86
N PHE A 472 2.25 5.85 20.14
CA PHE A 472 2.29 5.94 18.69
C PHE A 472 1.54 7.16 18.16
N ASP A 473 1.80 7.49 16.91
CA ASP A 473 1.10 8.52 16.16
C ASP A 473 0.14 7.88 15.14
N VAL A 474 -0.94 8.58 14.81
CA VAL A 474 -1.83 8.23 13.70
C VAL A 474 -1.98 9.43 12.79
N TYR A 475 -1.85 9.20 11.49
CA TYR A 475 -2.00 10.20 10.44
C TYR A 475 -3.10 9.80 9.47
N CYS A 476 -3.79 10.78 8.90
CA CYS A 476 -4.64 10.61 7.73
C CYS A 476 -4.12 11.50 6.60
N ASN A 477 -3.78 10.92 5.45
CA ASN A 477 -3.21 11.63 4.30
C ASN A 477 -2.06 12.57 4.69
N GLY A 478 -1.17 12.09 5.60
CA GLY A 478 -0.04 12.84 6.13
C GLY A 478 -0.37 13.85 7.25
N VAL A 479 -1.65 14.16 7.50
CA VAL A 479 -2.08 15.05 8.58
C VAL A 479 -2.22 14.26 9.88
N ALA A 480 -1.62 14.75 10.96
CA ALA A 480 -1.69 14.07 12.26
C ALA A 480 -3.10 14.11 12.85
N LEU A 481 -3.65 12.94 13.16
CA LEU A 481 -4.89 12.75 13.91
C LEU A 481 -4.63 12.57 15.40
N LEU A 482 -3.63 11.73 15.73
CA LEU A 482 -3.17 11.47 17.09
C LEU A 482 -1.65 11.63 17.14
N ARG A 483 -1.14 12.25 18.21
CA ARG A 483 0.28 12.34 18.50
C ARG A 483 0.56 11.82 19.91
N ASN A 484 1.61 11.00 20.03
CA ASN A 484 2.00 10.38 21.29
C ASN A 484 0.82 9.72 22.01
N PHE A 485 -0.04 9.04 21.22
CA PHE A 485 -1.24 8.40 21.74
C PHE A 485 -0.86 7.17 22.56
N ASP A 486 -1.41 7.09 23.76
CA ASP A 486 -1.23 6.00 24.71
C ASP A 486 -2.61 5.41 25.03
N ILE A 487 -2.88 4.21 24.51
CA ILE A 487 -4.19 3.55 24.68
C ILE A 487 -4.49 3.32 26.16
N PHE A 488 -3.51 2.83 26.92
CA PHE A 488 -3.70 2.53 28.35
C PHE A 488 -4.09 3.76 29.15
N LYS A 489 -3.39 4.86 28.92
CA LYS A 489 -3.67 6.15 29.58
C LYS A 489 -5.05 6.70 29.20
N GLU A 490 -5.37 6.71 27.92
CA GLU A 490 -6.63 7.26 27.41
C GLU A 490 -7.86 6.41 27.77
N ALA A 491 -7.70 5.09 27.80
CA ALA A 491 -8.74 4.15 28.22
C ALA A 491 -8.89 4.06 29.75
N GLY A 492 -7.91 4.55 30.51
CA GLY A 492 -7.87 4.45 31.97
C GLY A 492 -7.48 3.07 32.49
N GLY A 493 -6.78 2.29 31.68
CA GLY A 493 -6.27 0.95 32.05
C GLY A 493 -6.27 -0.03 30.89
N ALA A 494 -5.71 -1.23 31.15
CA ALA A 494 -5.78 -2.33 30.22
C ALA A 494 -7.21 -2.90 30.11
N LEU A 495 -7.49 -3.59 29.01
CA LEU A 495 -8.77 -4.24 28.74
C LEU A 495 -9.98 -3.28 28.86
N SER A 496 -9.77 -2.05 28.46
CA SER A 496 -10.78 -1.00 28.44
C SER A 496 -10.83 -0.36 27.05
N ALA A 497 -11.98 -0.34 26.43
CA ALA A 497 -12.16 0.22 25.09
C ALA A 497 -12.08 1.75 25.11
N VAL A 498 -11.46 2.32 24.10
CA VAL A 498 -11.44 3.76 23.80
C VAL A 498 -11.59 4.00 22.30
N ASP A 499 -12.54 4.86 21.95
CA ASP A 499 -12.79 5.27 20.57
C ASP A 499 -12.22 6.68 20.33
N LYS A 500 -11.60 6.88 19.17
CA LYS A 500 -11.15 8.19 18.70
C LYS A 500 -11.83 8.50 17.38
N THR A 501 -12.61 9.57 17.35
CA THR A 501 -13.41 9.98 16.19
C THR A 501 -12.88 11.28 15.60
N PHE A 502 -12.73 11.30 14.29
CA PHE A 502 -12.22 12.42 13.50
C PHE A 502 -13.22 12.73 12.39
N HIS A 503 -13.50 14.00 12.19
CA HIS A 503 -14.49 14.50 11.24
C HIS A 503 -13.84 15.27 10.09
N ASN A 504 -14.60 15.49 9.01
CA ASN A 504 -14.18 16.28 7.85
C ASN A 504 -12.88 15.77 7.20
N LEU A 505 -12.63 14.46 7.24
CA LEU A 505 -11.52 13.87 6.50
C LEU A 505 -11.85 13.84 5.01
N GLU A 506 -10.89 14.24 4.18
CA GLU A 506 -11.04 14.25 2.73
C GLU A 506 -10.08 13.22 2.12
N PRO A 507 -10.50 12.48 1.06
CA PRO A 507 -9.59 11.57 0.37
C PRO A 507 -8.45 12.31 -0.31
N ASP A 508 -7.34 11.57 -0.56
CA ASP A 508 -6.26 12.02 -1.42
C ASP A 508 -6.69 12.07 -2.91
N ALA A 509 -5.76 12.42 -3.79
CA ALA A 509 -6.00 12.49 -5.23
C ALA A 509 -6.36 11.11 -5.84
N GLU A 510 -5.91 10.05 -5.22
CA GLU A 510 -6.15 8.66 -5.57
C GLU A 510 -7.46 8.10 -4.96
N GLY A 511 -8.27 8.96 -4.29
CA GLY A 511 -9.57 8.60 -3.72
C GLY A 511 -9.45 7.70 -2.49
N LYS A 512 -8.45 7.92 -1.64
CA LYS A 512 -8.20 7.09 -0.45
C LYS A 512 -8.04 7.92 0.81
N LEU A 513 -8.53 7.39 1.93
CA LEU A 513 -8.13 7.83 3.26
C LEU A 513 -6.93 6.96 3.68
N MET A 514 -5.73 7.54 3.61
CA MET A 514 -4.49 6.87 4.01
C MET A 514 -4.26 7.02 5.50
N LEU A 515 -4.75 6.06 6.29
CA LEU A 515 -4.49 6.01 7.73
C LEU A 515 -3.14 5.35 7.97
N THR A 516 -2.18 6.06 8.58
CA THR A 516 -0.84 5.54 8.87
C THR A 516 -0.59 5.52 10.36
N PHE A 517 -0.23 4.35 10.90
CA PHE A 517 0.05 4.11 12.30
C PHE A 517 1.55 3.99 12.51
N VAL A 518 2.13 4.94 13.22
CA VAL A 518 3.59 5.10 13.35
C VAL A 518 4.00 4.90 14.80
N PRO A 519 4.73 3.83 15.12
CA PRO A 519 5.27 3.61 16.45
C PRO A 519 6.21 4.72 16.91
N VAL A 520 6.04 5.19 18.15
CA VAL A 520 6.97 6.09 18.86
C VAL A 520 7.70 5.29 19.93
N LYS A 521 6.96 4.51 20.72
CA LYS A 521 7.52 3.57 21.71
C LYS A 521 6.69 2.29 21.65
N ASP A 522 7.34 1.14 21.56
CA ASP A 522 6.72 -0.13 21.23
C ASP A 522 5.93 -0.06 19.91
N TYR A 523 4.94 -0.90 19.69
CA TYR A 523 4.19 -0.99 18.44
C TYR A 523 2.91 -0.17 18.49
N ALA A 524 2.56 0.48 17.39
CA ALA A 524 1.20 0.99 17.20
C ALA A 524 0.21 -0.19 17.13
N SER A 525 -1.05 0.01 17.53
CA SER A 525 -2.09 -1.00 17.31
C SER A 525 -3.44 -0.38 17.02
N VAL A 526 -4.35 -1.18 16.42
CA VAL A 526 -5.77 -0.86 16.23
C VAL A 526 -6.59 -2.16 16.19
N ASN A 527 -7.81 -2.12 16.75
CA ASN A 527 -8.71 -3.27 16.78
C ASN A 527 -9.77 -3.21 15.67
N ALA A 528 -10.33 -2.02 15.41
CA ALA A 528 -11.32 -1.85 14.36
C ALA A 528 -11.34 -0.39 13.85
N ILE A 529 -11.84 -0.21 12.62
CA ILE A 529 -11.93 1.08 11.94
C ILE A 529 -13.32 1.21 11.32
N GLU A 530 -14.00 2.33 11.57
CA GLU A 530 -15.24 2.69 10.89
C GLU A 530 -15.05 4.00 10.14
N VAL A 531 -15.49 4.03 8.87
CA VAL A 531 -15.53 5.24 8.03
C VAL A 531 -16.95 5.47 7.56
N VAL A 532 -17.46 6.66 7.77
CA VAL A 532 -18.84 7.07 7.42
C VAL A 532 -18.79 8.34 6.57
N ASP A 533 -19.50 8.33 5.45
CA ASP A 533 -19.64 9.49 4.57
C ASP A 533 -20.53 10.55 5.25
N GLU A 534 -19.97 11.74 5.52
CA GLU A 534 -20.64 12.90 6.10
C GLU A 534 -20.96 13.97 5.04
N SER A 535 -20.78 13.67 3.75
CA SER A 535 -21.13 14.60 2.67
C SER A 535 -22.63 14.96 2.75
N GLN A 536 -22.95 16.21 2.46
CA GLN A 536 -24.33 16.73 2.45
C GLN A 536 -25.00 16.47 1.12
#